data_f402d32a8009f2d04178c334dd41d666
#
_entry.id   f402d32a8009f2d04178c334dd41d666
#
_cell.length_a   1.000
_cell.length_b   1.000
_cell.length_c   1.000
_cell.angle_alpha   90.00
_cell.angle_beta   90.00
_cell.angle_gamma   90.00
#
_symmetry.space_group_name_H-M   'P 1'
#
loop_
_entity.id
_entity.type
_entity.pdbx_description
1 polymer ?
#
loop_
_entity_poly.entity_id
_entity_poly.type
_entity_poly.pdbx_seq_one_letter_code
_entity_poly.pdbx_strand_id
1 'polypeptide(L)'
;ITVKAKEVIKFRVTAHKGTETDPKYPGCAHSFTIKELKSQGWDVCLKEGMNEFVLVAPSKPGDYTIECMAKCGKGHDDMNMKMTVTE
;
A
#
# COMPACT_ATOMS: atom_id res chain seq x y z
N ILE A 1 -1.11 8.86 -7.83
CA ILE A 1 0.13 8.79 -8.62
C ILE A 1 -0.13 8.18 -9.98
N THR A 2 0.69 8.52 -10.94
CA THR A 2 0.61 7.99 -12.29
C THR A 2 1.93 7.29 -12.62
N VAL A 3 1.85 6.04 -13.07
CA VAL A 3 3.01 5.22 -13.40
C VAL A 3 2.75 4.48 -14.71
N LYS A 4 3.83 4.00 -15.33
CA LYS A 4 3.71 3.17 -16.54
C LYS A 4 3.57 1.70 -16.16
N ALA A 5 2.90 0.94 -17.02
CA ALA A 5 2.79 -0.51 -16.85
C ALA A 5 4.19 -1.14 -16.77
N LYS A 6 4.35 -2.07 -15.85
CA LYS A 6 5.61 -2.80 -15.59
C LYS A 6 6.75 -1.93 -15.05
N GLU A 7 6.48 -0.66 -14.74
CA GLU A 7 7.49 0.22 -14.16
C GLU A 7 7.91 -0.27 -12.78
N VAL A 8 9.22 -0.23 -12.50
CA VAL A 8 9.76 -0.51 -11.17
C VAL A 8 9.68 0.77 -10.35
N ILE A 9 8.94 0.73 -9.25
CA ILE A 9 8.64 1.91 -8.45
C ILE A 9 9.28 1.77 -7.07
N LYS A 10 10.09 2.75 -6.68
CA LYS A 10 10.63 2.82 -5.33
C LYS A 10 9.73 3.71 -4.49
N PHE A 11 9.20 3.15 -3.41
CA PHE A 11 8.37 3.89 -2.46
C PHE A 11 9.16 4.23 -1.20
N ARG A 12 8.88 5.42 -0.69
CA ARG A 12 9.36 5.87 0.61
C ARG A 12 8.15 6.41 1.35
N VAL A 13 7.70 5.67 2.36
CA VAL A 13 6.47 5.98 3.07
C VAL A 13 6.74 6.08 4.56
N THR A 14 6.33 7.21 5.16
CA THR A 14 6.37 7.37 6.61
C THR A 14 5.02 6.99 7.19
N ALA A 15 5.02 6.06 8.14
CA ALA A 15 3.82 5.59 8.79
C ALA A 15 3.84 5.94 10.27
N HIS A 16 2.69 6.31 10.81
CA HIS A 16 2.51 6.57 12.23
C HIS A 16 1.64 5.48 12.83
N LYS A 17 2.04 4.98 13.98
CA LYS A 17 1.31 3.92 14.68
C LYS A 17 -0.09 4.40 15.02
N GLY A 18 -1.10 3.59 14.67
CA GLY A 18 -2.48 3.85 15.02
C GLY A 18 -2.80 3.42 16.45
N THR A 19 -4.06 3.57 16.83
CA THR A 19 -4.55 3.21 18.17
C THR A 19 -4.85 1.72 18.30
N GLU A 20 -4.94 0.99 17.20
CA GLU A 20 -5.27 -0.42 17.17
C GLU A 20 -4.27 -1.19 16.31
N THR A 21 -4.15 -2.49 16.58
CA THR A 21 -3.36 -3.39 15.75
C THR A 21 -4.27 -4.48 15.19
N ASP A 22 -3.98 -4.94 13.98
CA ASP A 22 -4.75 -6.00 13.34
C ASP A 22 -3.98 -7.31 13.46
N PRO A 23 -4.57 -8.38 14.02
CA PRO A 23 -3.91 -9.68 14.11
C PRO A 23 -3.49 -10.26 12.76
N LYS A 24 -4.13 -9.85 11.68
CA LYS A 24 -3.77 -10.26 10.32
C LYS A 24 -2.47 -9.60 9.83
N TYR A 25 -2.07 -8.51 10.47
CA TYR A 25 -0.87 -7.75 10.13
C TYR A 25 -0.05 -7.50 11.38
N PRO A 26 0.49 -8.56 12.01
CA PRO A 26 1.21 -8.42 13.28
C PRO A 26 2.45 -7.54 13.11
N GLY A 27 2.61 -6.58 14.02
CA GLY A 27 3.74 -5.65 13.99
C GLY A 27 3.64 -4.53 12.97
N CYS A 28 2.54 -4.44 12.22
CA CYS A 28 2.34 -3.39 11.21
C CYS A 28 1.57 -2.22 11.78
N ALA A 29 2.06 -1.00 11.55
CA ALA A 29 1.28 0.21 11.87
C ALA A 29 0.15 0.39 10.85
N HIS A 30 0.45 0.10 9.58
CA HIS A 30 -0.50 0.17 8.47
C HIS A 30 -0.13 -0.89 7.43
N SER A 31 -0.98 -1.05 6.42
CA SER A 31 -0.59 -1.81 5.24
C SER A 31 -0.66 -0.93 3.99
N PHE A 32 0.11 -1.29 2.98
CA PHE A 32 0.14 -0.61 1.69
C PHE A 32 -0.29 -1.65 0.67
N THR A 33 -1.59 -1.64 0.31
CA THR A 33 -2.20 -2.79 -0.33
C THR A 33 -3.07 -2.40 -1.51
N ILE A 34 -2.93 -3.12 -2.62
CA ILE A 34 -3.91 -3.13 -3.70
C ILE A 34 -4.51 -4.53 -3.71
N LYS A 35 -5.81 -4.64 -3.39
CA LYS A 35 -6.49 -5.92 -3.19
C LYS A 35 -6.31 -6.91 -4.33
N GLU A 36 -6.49 -6.45 -5.56
CA GLU A 36 -6.41 -7.30 -6.74
C GLU A 36 -4.98 -7.68 -7.12
N LEU A 37 -3.98 -7.06 -6.50
CA LEU A 37 -2.56 -7.26 -6.81
C LEU A 37 -1.75 -7.85 -5.67
N LYS A 38 -2.42 -8.40 -4.65
CA LYS A 38 -1.73 -8.98 -3.48
C LYS A 38 -0.70 -10.04 -3.87
N SER A 39 -1.06 -10.91 -4.81
CA SER A 39 -0.17 -11.98 -5.27
C SER A 39 1.05 -11.45 -6.03
N GLN A 40 1.04 -10.20 -6.43
CA GLN A 40 2.14 -9.54 -7.14
C GLN A 40 2.99 -8.66 -6.23
N GLY A 41 2.84 -8.80 -4.92
CA GLY A 41 3.63 -8.06 -3.94
C GLY A 41 2.99 -6.78 -3.42
N TRP A 42 1.81 -6.43 -3.89
CA TRP A 42 1.12 -5.21 -3.47
C TRP A 42 0.34 -5.44 -2.16
N ASP A 43 1.07 -5.85 -1.13
CA ASP A 43 0.53 -6.06 0.21
C ASP A 43 1.68 -5.91 1.21
N VAL A 44 2.08 -4.68 1.47
CA VAL A 44 3.27 -4.36 2.26
C VAL A 44 2.90 -3.97 3.68
N CYS A 45 3.57 -4.59 4.63
CA CYS A 45 3.46 -4.22 6.04
C CYS A 45 4.29 -2.96 6.28
N LEU A 46 3.64 -1.87 6.69
CA LEU A 46 4.31 -0.64 7.06
C LEU A 46 4.52 -0.59 8.57
N LYS A 47 5.76 -0.46 8.98
CA LYS A 47 6.10 -0.30 10.38
C LYS A 47 6.12 1.19 10.74
N GLU A 48 6.03 1.50 12.02
CA GLU A 48 6.15 2.87 12.48
C GLU A 48 7.48 3.47 12.03
N GLY A 49 7.45 4.67 11.47
CA GLY A 49 8.61 5.36 10.94
C GLY A 49 8.68 5.29 9.42
N MET A 50 9.89 5.43 8.89
CA MET A 50 10.09 5.43 7.45
C MET A 50 10.23 4.01 6.91
N ASN A 51 9.51 3.74 5.82
CA ASN A 51 9.55 2.47 5.11
C ASN A 51 10.02 2.72 3.67
N GLU A 52 10.97 1.92 3.20
CA GLU A 52 11.39 1.94 1.81
C GLU A 52 11.20 0.57 1.21
N PHE A 53 10.59 0.51 0.04
CA PHE A 53 10.35 -0.75 -0.65
C PHE A 53 10.18 -0.51 -2.14
N VAL A 54 10.31 -1.58 -2.91
CA VAL A 54 10.20 -1.52 -4.37
C VAL A 54 9.08 -2.45 -4.81
N LEU A 55 8.20 -1.93 -5.66
CA LEU A 55 7.12 -2.71 -6.27
C LEU A 55 7.14 -2.49 -7.78
N VAL A 56 6.62 -3.46 -8.50
CA VAL A 56 6.50 -3.38 -9.96
C VAL A 56 5.05 -3.10 -10.31
N ALA A 57 4.80 -2.08 -11.13
CA ALA A 57 3.47 -1.74 -11.58
C ALA A 57 2.86 -2.92 -12.36
N PRO A 58 1.53 -3.12 -12.27
CA PRO A 58 0.89 -4.19 -13.03
C PRO A 58 1.03 -3.98 -14.53
N SER A 59 0.94 -5.05 -15.29
CA SER A 59 1.03 -4.98 -16.76
C SER A 59 -0.25 -4.44 -17.39
N LYS A 60 -1.36 -4.48 -16.66
CA LYS A 60 -2.66 -4.01 -17.15
C LYS A 60 -2.88 -2.55 -16.79
N PRO A 61 -3.03 -1.64 -17.77
CA PRO A 61 -3.35 -0.24 -17.49
C PRO A 61 -4.73 -0.11 -16.83
N GLY A 62 -4.90 0.95 -16.07
CA GLY A 62 -6.17 1.24 -15.39
C GLY A 62 -5.94 1.97 -14.08
N ASP A 63 -7.03 2.16 -13.35
CA ASP A 63 -7.01 2.79 -12.05
C ASP A 63 -7.04 1.74 -10.94
N TYR A 64 -6.16 1.92 -9.97
CA TYR A 64 -6.05 1.03 -8.81
C TYR A 64 -6.13 1.86 -7.55
N THR A 65 -6.65 1.27 -6.48
CA THR A 65 -6.70 1.93 -5.17
C THR A 65 -5.70 1.28 -4.22
N ILE A 66 -4.78 2.08 -3.70
CA ILE A 66 -3.86 1.66 -2.64
C ILE A 66 -4.57 1.92 -1.32
N GLU A 67 -4.76 0.88 -0.52
CA GLU A 67 -5.52 0.94 0.72
C GLU A 67 -4.70 0.43 1.89
N CYS A 68 -5.03 0.90 3.10
CA CYS A 68 -4.58 0.27 4.32
C CYS A 68 -5.58 -0.84 4.67
N MET A 69 -5.14 -2.09 4.61
CA MET A 69 -5.97 -3.25 4.94
C MET A 69 -5.84 -3.66 6.40
N ALA A 70 -4.82 -3.15 7.09
CA ALA A 70 -4.65 -3.40 8.52
C ALA A 70 -5.56 -2.48 9.30
N LYS A 71 -6.24 -3.01 10.31
CA LYS A 71 -7.08 -2.21 11.20
C LYS A 71 -6.17 -1.38 12.09
N CYS A 72 -6.04 -0.09 11.82
CA CYS A 72 -5.09 0.79 12.49
C CYS A 72 -5.74 1.86 13.37
N GLY A 73 -7.06 1.79 13.54
CA GLY A 73 -7.80 2.68 14.43
C GLY A 73 -8.70 3.66 13.68
N LYS A 74 -9.08 4.73 14.37
CA LYS A 74 -9.97 5.75 13.82
C LYS A 74 -9.34 6.40 12.58
N GLY A 75 -10.11 6.54 11.51
CA GLY A 75 -9.64 7.10 10.26
C GLY A 75 -9.08 6.06 9.29
N HIS A 76 -9.16 4.77 9.64
CA HIS A 76 -8.68 3.67 8.80
C HIS A 76 -9.28 3.73 7.38
N ASP A 77 -10.56 4.02 7.27
CA ASP A 77 -11.26 4.04 5.98
C ASP A 77 -10.86 5.21 5.07
N ASP A 78 -10.18 6.21 5.63
CA ASP A 78 -9.75 7.39 4.88
C ASP A 78 -8.32 7.26 4.31
N MET A 79 -7.67 6.12 4.54
CA MET A 79 -6.29 5.89 4.12
C MET A 79 -6.22 5.26 2.73
N ASN A 80 -6.69 6.00 1.74
CA ASN A 80 -6.73 5.55 0.35
C ASN A 80 -5.91 6.47 -0.55
N MET A 81 -5.25 5.87 -1.53
CA MET A 81 -4.51 6.61 -2.56
C MET A 81 -4.79 5.97 -3.92
N LYS A 82 -5.06 6.80 -4.91
CA LYS A 82 -5.30 6.32 -6.26
C LYS A 82 -3.99 6.21 -7.04
N MET A 83 -3.82 5.09 -7.74
CA MET A 83 -2.73 4.89 -8.66
C MET A 83 -3.28 4.66 -10.07
N THR A 84 -2.84 5.45 -11.03
CA THR A 84 -3.21 5.28 -12.43
C THR A 84 -2.03 4.66 -13.18
N VAL A 85 -2.28 3.54 -13.85
CA VAL A 85 -1.27 2.84 -14.65
C VAL A 85 -1.55 3.11 -16.12
N THR A 86 -0.54 3.63 -16.82
CA THR A 86 -0.62 3.90 -18.26
C THR A 86 0.19 2.87 -19.06
N GLU A 87 -0.05 2.84 -20.33
CA GLU A 87 0.72 1.96 -21.24
C GLU A 87 2.17 2.39 -21.41
#